data_4728f7cd488d9f7257b68fb8f83de3dc
#
_entry.id   4728f7cd488d9f7257b68fb8f83de3dc
#
_cell.length_a   1.000
_cell.length_b   1.000
_cell.length_c   1.000
_cell.angle_alpha   90.00
_cell.angle_beta   90.00
_cell.angle_gamma   90.00
#
_symmetry.space_group_name_H-M   'P 1'
#
loop_
_entity.id
_entity.type
_entity.pdbx_description
1 polymer ?
#
loop_
_entity_poly.entity_id
_entity_poly.type
_entity_poly.pdbx_seq_one_letter_code
_entity_poly.pdbx_strand_id
1 'polypeptide(L)'
;MQEVKEDGKNPSPPKKPLIFYYALALVALMLLNVFFFPSVLERQVIEVPYSQFLTMVDDDQVKEVALDEDNRQIVFIAVDDAEKLSYYKTGIWPDDGQRLLNQLREDPDIVFSAEIPTQANPLLAFLVSWILPIFFFILIGQLLSRFMMKRLGNNLPGGMGNAMTFGKANAKVYVEEASTGVSFTDVAGQDEAKEALMEVVDFLHEPDKYAAIGAKLPKGVLLVGPPGTGKTLLAKAVAGEAKVPFFSISGSEFVEMFVGMGAAKVRDLFKQAGEKAPCIVFIDEIDAIGKKRDAGGYGGNDEREQTLNQLLAEMDGFDSSKGVVLLAATNRPESLDPALMRPGRFDRRVPVELPDLQGREAILKVHGRHVHIDADVDWSAIARSTAGASGAELANIVNE
;
A
#
# COMPACT_ATOMS: atom_id res chain seq x y z
N MET A 1 -31.27 -39.14 15.93
CA MET A 1 -30.98 -39.06 14.49
C MET A 1 -31.63 -37.78 13.96
N GLN A 2 -30.83 -36.73 13.85
CA GLN A 2 -31.20 -35.47 13.15
C GLN A 2 -30.11 -35.23 12.09
N GLU A 3 -30.58 -35.24 10.85
CA GLU A 3 -29.73 -35.01 9.67
C GLU A 3 -29.22 -33.56 9.65
N VAL A 4 -27.91 -33.41 9.59
CA VAL A 4 -27.24 -32.14 9.31
C VAL A 4 -27.22 -31.94 7.80
N LYS A 5 -27.96 -30.94 7.31
CA LYS A 5 -27.88 -30.47 5.91
C LYS A 5 -26.55 -29.76 5.71
N GLU A 6 -25.68 -30.33 4.89
CA GLU A 6 -24.53 -29.67 4.32
C GLU A 6 -24.99 -28.62 3.28
N ASP A 7 -24.83 -27.35 3.58
CA ASP A 7 -24.94 -26.25 2.62
C ASP A 7 -23.69 -26.23 1.72
N GLY A 8 -23.84 -26.82 0.54
CA GLY A 8 -22.86 -26.77 -0.55
C GLY A 8 -22.69 -25.37 -1.12
N LYS A 9 -21.79 -24.56 -0.54
CA LYS A 9 -21.31 -23.34 -1.20
C LYS A 9 -20.28 -23.72 -2.26
N ASN A 10 -20.68 -23.70 -3.53
CA ASN A 10 -19.75 -23.72 -4.66
C ASN A 10 -18.71 -22.58 -4.49
N PRO A 11 -17.41 -22.86 -4.60
CA PRO A 11 -16.39 -21.83 -4.55
C PRO A 11 -16.57 -20.90 -5.77
N SER A 12 -16.85 -19.63 -5.51
CA SER A 12 -16.85 -18.59 -6.54
C SER A 12 -15.47 -18.52 -7.20
N PRO A 13 -15.38 -18.44 -8.56
CA PRO A 13 -14.08 -18.37 -9.23
C PRO A 13 -13.27 -17.18 -8.73
N PRO A 14 -11.93 -17.32 -8.66
CA PRO A 14 -11.07 -16.26 -8.14
C PRO A 14 -11.24 -14.99 -8.98
N LYS A 15 -11.64 -13.89 -8.35
CA LYS A 15 -11.78 -12.59 -9.00
C LYS A 15 -10.41 -12.14 -9.49
N LYS A 16 -10.25 -11.99 -10.81
CA LYS A 16 -9.02 -11.52 -11.42
C LYS A 16 -8.69 -10.11 -10.90
N PRO A 17 -7.40 -9.77 -10.66
CA PRO A 17 -7.02 -8.45 -10.16
C PRO A 17 -7.47 -7.35 -11.13
N LEU A 18 -7.81 -6.18 -10.60
CA LEU A 18 -8.35 -5.05 -11.36
C LEU A 18 -7.42 -4.62 -12.51
N ILE A 19 -6.11 -4.77 -12.33
CA ILE A 19 -5.08 -4.51 -13.34
C ILE A 19 -5.26 -5.33 -14.61
N PHE A 20 -5.81 -6.56 -14.51
CA PHE A 20 -6.11 -7.41 -15.65
C PHE A 20 -7.19 -6.80 -16.55
N TYR A 21 -8.22 -6.18 -15.96
CA TYR A 21 -9.30 -5.53 -16.73
C TYR A 21 -8.81 -4.25 -17.40
N TYR A 22 -7.93 -3.50 -16.75
CA TYR A 22 -7.29 -2.32 -17.35
C TYR A 22 -6.36 -2.71 -18.51
N ALA A 23 -5.57 -3.76 -18.35
CA ALA A 23 -4.72 -4.26 -19.43
C ALA A 23 -5.56 -4.76 -20.62
N LEU A 24 -6.65 -5.47 -20.36
CA LEU A 24 -7.58 -5.93 -21.40
C LEU A 24 -8.24 -4.77 -22.14
N ALA A 25 -8.68 -3.73 -21.42
CA ALA A 25 -9.28 -2.53 -21.99
C ALA A 25 -8.26 -1.74 -22.84
N LEU A 26 -7.00 -1.64 -22.39
CA LEU A 26 -5.93 -1.00 -23.16
C LEU A 26 -5.63 -1.76 -24.46
N VAL A 27 -5.56 -3.09 -24.42
CA VAL A 27 -5.37 -3.93 -25.60
C VAL A 27 -6.54 -3.79 -26.57
N ALA A 28 -7.78 -3.80 -26.05
CA ALA A 28 -8.97 -3.58 -26.87
C ALA A 28 -8.97 -2.23 -27.56
N LEU A 29 -8.54 -1.16 -26.87
CA LEU A 29 -8.44 0.19 -27.39
C LEU A 29 -7.32 0.32 -28.43
N MET A 30 -6.18 -0.37 -28.24
CA MET A 30 -5.13 -0.49 -29.24
C MET A 30 -5.60 -1.22 -30.50
N LEU A 31 -6.31 -2.32 -30.37
CA LEU A 31 -6.89 -3.04 -31.50
C LEU A 31 -7.90 -2.20 -32.26
N LEU A 32 -8.74 -1.47 -31.54
CA LEU A 32 -9.73 -0.57 -32.13
C LEU A 32 -9.06 0.60 -32.88
N ASN A 33 -7.94 1.11 -32.39
CA ASN A 33 -7.13 2.14 -33.07
C ASN A 33 -6.52 1.59 -34.36
N VAL A 34 -5.96 0.38 -34.34
CA VAL A 34 -5.29 -0.22 -35.51
C VAL A 34 -6.28 -0.66 -36.59
N PHE A 35 -7.45 -1.19 -36.21
CA PHE A 35 -8.39 -1.79 -37.17
C PHE A 35 -9.56 -0.87 -37.55
N PHE A 36 -10.00 -0.01 -36.66
CA PHE A 36 -11.22 0.78 -36.89
C PHE A 36 -10.93 2.21 -37.39
N PHE A 37 -9.92 2.88 -36.82
CA PHE A 37 -9.63 4.27 -37.19
C PHE A 37 -9.15 4.47 -38.64
N PRO A 38 -8.32 3.60 -39.24
CA PRO A 38 -7.92 3.75 -40.63
C PRO A 38 -9.12 3.66 -41.59
N SER A 39 -10.03 2.73 -41.35
CA SER A 39 -11.20 2.51 -42.21
C SER A 39 -12.25 3.63 -42.17
N VAL A 40 -12.26 4.43 -41.09
CA VAL A 40 -13.17 5.57 -40.93
C VAL A 40 -12.58 6.86 -41.54
N LEU A 41 -11.26 6.95 -41.62
CA LEU A 41 -10.57 8.13 -42.19
C LEU A 41 -10.28 8.02 -43.69
N GLU A 42 -10.26 6.82 -44.27
CA GLU A 42 -10.15 6.64 -45.69
C GLU A 42 -11.47 7.09 -46.35
N ARG A 43 -11.41 8.18 -47.17
CA ARG A 43 -12.51 8.52 -48.06
C ARG A 43 -12.72 7.31 -48.96
N GLN A 44 -13.98 6.91 -49.21
CA GLN A 44 -14.29 5.84 -50.14
C GLN A 44 -13.80 6.24 -51.54
N VAL A 45 -12.61 5.81 -51.91
CA VAL A 45 -12.06 5.96 -53.27
C VAL A 45 -12.38 4.71 -54.04
N ILE A 46 -13.11 4.83 -55.11
CA ILE A 46 -13.57 3.71 -55.96
C ILE A 46 -12.41 3.36 -56.90
N GLU A 47 -11.97 2.10 -56.89
CA GLU A 47 -10.96 1.61 -57.79
C GLU A 47 -11.58 1.20 -59.13
N VAL A 48 -11.08 1.76 -60.25
CA VAL A 48 -11.57 1.47 -61.60
C VAL A 48 -10.41 1.02 -62.50
N PRO A 49 -10.69 0.17 -63.52
CA PRO A 49 -9.71 -0.19 -64.53
C PRO A 49 -9.24 1.07 -65.34
N TYR A 50 -7.99 1.07 -65.81
CA TYR A 50 -7.42 2.17 -66.60
C TYR A 50 -8.23 2.43 -67.88
N SER A 51 -8.78 1.41 -68.52
CA SER A 51 -9.66 1.56 -69.70
C SER A 51 -10.93 2.34 -69.38
N GLN A 52 -11.50 2.13 -68.19
CA GLN A 52 -12.72 2.85 -67.76
C GLN A 52 -12.38 4.32 -67.45
N PHE A 53 -11.21 4.60 -66.89
CA PHE A 53 -10.70 5.98 -66.70
C PHE A 53 -10.60 6.70 -68.03
N LEU A 54 -10.01 6.08 -69.09
CA LEU A 54 -9.93 6.68 -70.44
C LEU A 54 -11.32 6.98 -71.01
N THR A 55 -12.27 6.07 -70.87
CA THR A 55 -13.65 6.29 -71.30
C THR A 55 -14.29 7.47 -70.59
N MET A 56 -14.07 7.61 -69.28
CA MET A 56 -14.58 8.74 -68.49
C MET A 56 -13.94 10.07 -68.87
N VAL A 57 -12.68 10.06 -69.35
CA VAL A 57 -12.01 11.23 -69.91
C VAL A 57 -12.60 11.58 -71.25
N ASP A 58 -12.82 10.59 -72.15
CA ASP A 58 -13.39 10.79 -73.47
C ASP A 58 -14.87 11.26 -73.42
N ASP A 59 -15.61 10.90 -72.34
CA ASP A 59 -17.00 11.28 -72.11
C ASP A 59 -17.15 12.61 -71.28
N ASP A 60 -16.07 13.38 -71.08
CA ASP A 60 -16.05 14.65 -70.32
C ASP A 60 -16.59 14.54 -68.90
N GLN A 61 -16.52 13.35 -68.29
CA GLN A 61 -16.97 13.12 -66.91
C GLN A 61 -15.95 13.47 -65.85
N VAL A 62 -14.68 13.61 -66.22
CA VAL A 62 -13.56 13.88 -65.34
C VAL A 62 -13.36 15.38 -65.12
N LYS A 63 -13.29 15.82 -63.85
CA LYS A 63 -13.12 17.24 -63.47
C LYS A 63 -11.69 17.53 -62.95
N GLU A 64 -11.07 16.62 -62.29
CA GLU A 64 -9.75 16.79 -61.69
C GLU A 64 -8.97 15.49 -61.76
N VAL A 65 -7.69 15.56 -62.13
CA VAL A 65 -6.79 14.42 -62.21
C VAL A 65 -5.53 14.73 -61.42
N ALA A 66 -5.19 13.86 -60.46
CA ALA A 66 -3.94 13.95 -59.69
C ALA A 66 -3.09 12.71 -59.93
N LEU A 67 -1.82 12.90 -60.26
CA LEU A 67 -0.86 11.83 -60.43
C LEU A 67 -0.09 11.61 -59.12
N ASP A 68 -0.25 10.43 -58.58
CA ASP A 68 0.52 9.95 -57.42
C ASP A 68 1.69 9.10 -57.92
N GLU A 69 2.88 9.70 -58.03
CA GLU A 69 4.06 9.02 -58.51
C GLU A 69 4.61 7.98 -57.54
N ASP A 70 4.45 8.20 -56.21
CA ASP A 70 4.96 7.32 -55.19
C ASP A 70 4.26 5.97 -55.19
N ASN A 71 2.94 5.98 -55.35
CA ASN A 71 2.11 4.78 -55.41
C ASN A 71 1.84 4.28 -56.84
N ARG A 72 2.34 5.01 -57.89
CA ARG A 72 2.13 4.70 -59.32
C ARG A 72 0.65 4.57 -59.68
N GLN A 73 -0.16 5.51 -59.19
CA GLN A 73 -1.60 5.54 -59.43
C GLN A 73 -2.07 6.95 -59.84
N ILE A 74 -3.21 6.96 -60.53
CA ILE A 74 -3.92 8.18 -60.88
C ILE A 74 -5.14 8.26 -59.98
N VAL A 75 -5.29 9.34 -59.22
CA VAL A 75 -6.49 9.66 -58.47
C VAL A 75 -7.24 10.77 -59.19
N PHE A 76 -8.53 10.57 -59.42
CA PHE A 76 -9.32 11.53 -60.17
C PHE A 76 -10.71 11.72 -59.57
N ILE A 77 -11.30 12.87 -59.89
CA ILE A 77 -12.66 13.21 -59.49
C ILE A 77 -13.50 13.19 -60.73
N ALA A 78 -14.55 12.36 -60.78
CA ALA A 78 -15.50 12.30 -61.89
C ALA A 78 -16.91 12.45 -61.37
N VAL A 79 -17.79 12.87 -62.30
CA VAL A 79 -19.24 12.94 -62.03
C VAL A 79 -19.84 11.61 -62.32
N ASP A 80 -20.50 11.02 -61.34
CA ASP A 80 -21.21 9.75 -61.49
C ASP A 80 -22.56 9.96 -62.21
N ASP A 81 -23.20 8.86 -62.67
CA ASP A 81 -24.51 8.87 -63.34
C ASP A 81 -25.63 9.59 -62.55
N ALA A 82 -25.38 9.82 -61.24
CA ALA A 82 -26.27 10.56 -60.34
C ALA A 82 -25.89 12.05 -60.15
N GLU A 83 -25.08 12.63 -61.02
CA GLU A 83 -24.54 14.01 -60.95
C GLU A 83 -23.74 14.30 -59.64
N LYS A 84 -23.22 13.24 -58.93
CA LYS A 84 -22.47 13.37 -57.70
C LYS A 84 -20.96 13.24 -57.98
N LEU A 85 -20.16 14.15 -57.43
CA LEU A 85 -18.70 14.08 -57.46
C LEU A 85 -18.22 12.90 -56.60
N SER A 86 -17.55 11.95 -57.23
CA SER A 86 -16.98 10.76 -56.56
C SER A 86 -15.47 10.68 -56.82
N TYR A 87 -14.74 10.12 -55.86
CA TYR A 87 -13.29 9.96 -55.95
C TYR A 87 -12.98 8.57 -56.52
N TYR A 88 -12.17 8.53 -57.59
CA TYR A 88 -11.74 7.30 -58.26
C TYR A 88 -10.24 7.18 -58.24
N LYS A 89 -9.73 5.96 -58.31
CA LYS A 89 -8.30 5.68 -58.50
C LYS A 89 -8.09 4.58 -59.54
N THR A 90 -7.00 4.71 -60.28
CA THR A 90 -6.56 3.69 -61.23
C THR A 90 -5.03 3.61 -61.31
N GLY A 91 -4.49 2.47 -61.69
CA GLY A 91 -3.05 2.30 -61.88
C GLY A 91 -2.56 2.97 -63.16
N ILE A 92 -1.31 3.43 -63.16
CA ILE A 92 -0.68 3.98 -64.37
C ILE A 92 -0.30 2.86 -65.31
N TRP A 93 -0.74 2.95 -66.59
CA TRP A 93 -0.30 2.01 -67.64
C TRP A 93 1.15 2.31 -68.06
N PRO A 94 2.05 1.34 -68.17
CA PRO A 94 3.42 1.54 -68.63
C PRO A 94 3.40 2.14 -70.06
N ASP A 95 4.22 3.17 -70.30
CA ASP A 95 4.42 3.89 -71.58
C ASP A 95 3.30 4.84 -72.06
N ASP A 96 2.19 5.05 -71.38
CA ASP A 96 1.09 5.90 -71.85
C ASP A 96 1.11 7.34 -71.28
N GLY A 97 2.12 7.69 -70.46
CA GLY A 97 2.14 8.98 -69.73
C GLY A 97 2.14 10.22 -70.64
N GLN A 98 2.85 10.19 -71.80
CA GLN A 98 2.86 11.34 -72.74
C GLN A 98 1.56 11.45 -73.52
N ARG A 99 0.94 10.35 -73.91
CA ARG A 99 -0.30 10.36 -74.65
C ARG A 99 -1.47 10.85 -73.80
N LEU A 100 -1.52 10.37 -72.55
CA LEU A 100 -2.49 10.82 -71.54
C LEU A 100 -2.31 12.32 -71.27
N LEU A 101 -1.09 12.80 -71.14
CA LEU A 101 -0.79 14.20 -70.85
C LEU A 101 -1.16 15.14 -72.03
N ASN A 102 -1.05 14.65 -73.26
CA ASN A 102 -1.51 15.37 -74.42
C ASN A 102 -3.05 15.41 -74.49
N GLN A 103 -3.71 14.33 -74.22
CA GLN A 103 -5.18 14.21 -74.18
C GLN A 103 -5.76 15.13 -73.08
N LEU A 104 -5.20 15.13 -71.83
CA LEU A 104 -5.61 16.04 -70.77
C LEU A 104 -5.34 17.53 -71.08
N ARG A 105 -4.36 17.85 -71.97
CA ARG A 105 -4.08 19.21 -72.40
C ARG A 105 -5.03 19.75 -73.45
N GLU A 106 -5.67 18.89 -74.26
CA GLU A 106 -6.62 19.25 -75.28
C GLU A 106 -7.97 19.70 -74.72
N ASP A 107 -8.28 19.29 -73.49
CA ASP A 107 -9.49 19.69 -72.79
C ASP A 107 -9.21 20.77 -71.72
N PRO A 108 -9.66 22.03 -71.93
CA PRO A 108 -9.39 23.12 -70.99
C PRO A 108 -10.18 23.04 -69.66
N ASP A 109 -11.19 22.18 -69.57
CA ASP A 109 -12.05 22.08 -68.42
C ASP A 109 -11.52 21.07 -67.38
N ILE A 110 -10.49 20.28 -67.74
CA ILE A 110 -9.87 19.30 -66.82
C ILE A 110 -8.68 19.94 -66.11
N VAL A 111 -8.74 20.03 -64.79
CA VAL A 111 -7.64 20.45 -63.95
C VAL A 111 -6.77 19.23 -63.62
N PHE A 112 -5.49 19.27 -64.01
CA PHE A 112 -4.55 18.21 -63.71
C PHE A 112 -3.35 18.72 -62.91
N SER A 113 -2.94 17.93 -61.87
CA SER A 113 -1.80 18.26 -61.03
C SER A 113 -1.04 16.97 -60.64
N ALA A 114 0.26 17.11 -60.37
CA ALA A 114 0.97 16.07 -59.65
C ALA A 114 0.69 16.24 -58.15
N GLU A 115 0.36 15.18 -57.45
CA GLU A 115 0.11 15.23 -56.02
C GLU A 115 1.42 15.62 -55.34
N ILE A 116 1.41 16.77 -54.67
CA ILE A 116 2.53 17.13 -53.80
C ILE A 116 2.34 16.32 -52.51
N PRO A 117 3.25 15.39 -52.15
CA PRO A 117 3.09 14.62 -50.93
C PRO A 117 3.03 15.59 -49.74
N THR A 118 1.87 15.77 -49.17
CA THR A 118 1.72 16.48 -47.91
C THR A 118 2.42 15.65 -46.87
N GLN A 119 3.65 15.99 -46.50
CA GLN A 119 4.33 15.40 -45.37
C GLN A 119 3.47 15.66 -44.15
N ALA A 120 2.63 14.67 -43.81
CA ALA A 120 1.92 14.66 -42.54
C ALA A 120 2.99 14.82 -41.45
N ASN A 121 2.87 15.91 -40.69
CA ASN A 121 3.85 16.20 -39.65
C ASN A 121 3.96 14.96 -38.72
N PRO A 122 5.10 14.23 -38.73
CA PRO A 122 5.21 12.95 -38.07
C PRO A 122 4.97 13.07 -36.56
N LEU A 123 5.25 14.25 -35.99
CA LEU A 123 4.94 14.56 -34.58
C LEU A 123 3.42 14.65 -34.34
N LEU A 124 2.67 15.22 -35.26
CA LEU A 124 1.22 15.37 -35.11
C LEU A 124 0.51 14.02 -35.31
N ALA A 125 0.99 13.22 -36.27
CA ALA A 125 0.51 11.85 -36.46
C ALA A 125 0.78 10.98 -35.23
N PHE A 126 1.97 11.06 -34.63
CA PHE A 126 2.32 10.37 -33.40
C PHE A 126 1.44 10.81 -32.22
N LEU A 127 1.24 12.12 -32.04
CA LEU A 127 0.38 12.66 -30.97
C LEU A 127 -1.06 12.17 -31.07
N VAL A 128 -1.64 12.22 -32.29
CA VAL A 128 -3.03 11.79 -32.50
C VAL A 128 -3.18 10.28 -32.39
N SER A 129 -2.26 9.50 -32.93
CA SER A 129 -2.36 8.03 -32.94
C SER A 129 -2.01 7.38 -31.63
N TRP A 130 -1.12 7.96 -30.82
CA TRP A 130 -0.61 7.32 -29.61
C TRP A 130 -0.95 8.07 -28.33
N ILE A 131 -0.78 9.37 -28.29
CA ILE A 131 -0.98 10.14 -27.05
C ILE A 131 -2.45 10.41 -26.77
N LEU A 132 -3.23 10.74 -27.78
CA LEU A 132 -4.65 11.05 -27.64
C LEU A 132 -5.47 9.86 -27.07
N PRO A 133 -5.33 8.61 -27.54
CA PRO A 133 -6.02 7.47 -26.97
C PRO A 133 -5.63 7.19 -25.52
N ILE A 134 -4.35 7.35 -25.17
CA ILE A 134 -3.87 7.18 -23.78
C ILE A 134 -4.49 8.25 -22.88
N PHE A 135 -4.53 9.49 -23.33
CA PHE A 135 -5.16 10.60 -22.60
C PHE A 135 -6.65 10.35 -22.34
N PHE A 136 -7.39 9.91 -23.36
CA PHE A 136 -8.80 9.54 -23.22
C PHE A 136 -9.00 8.37 -22.27
N PHE A 137 -8.13 7.37 -22.31
CA PHE A 137 -8.18 6.23 -21.40
C PHE A 137 -8.02 6.66 -19.93
N ILE A 138 -7.06 7.55 -19.67
CA ILE A 138 -6.84 8.12 -18.32
C ILE A 138 -8.04 8.95 -17.88
N LEU A 139 -8.57 9.79 -18.78
CA LEU A 139 -9.72 10.65 -18.51
C LEU A 139 -10.98 9.84 -18.20
N ILE A 140 -11.27 8.84 -19.02
CA ILE A 140 -12.42 7.93 -18.81
C ILE A 140 -12.23 7.13 -17.52
N GLY A 141 -11.02 6.65 -17.24
CA GLY A 141 -10.68 5.95 -16.00
C GLY A 141 -10.94 6.82 -14.77
N GLN A 142 -10.57 8.09 -14.81
CA GLN A 142 -10.85 9.04 -13.72
C GLN A 142 -12.35 9.36 -13.57
N LEU A 143 -13.06 9.54 -14.69
CA LEU A 143 -14.51 9.77 -14.67
C LEU A 143 -15.27 8.55 -14.14
N LEU A 144 -14.90 7.36 -14.59
CA LEU A 144 -15.51 6.11 -14.15
C LEU A 144 -15.23 5.85 -12.66
N SER A 145 -14.00 6.12 -12.22
CA SER A 145 -13.60 6.06 -10.81
C SER A 145 -14.45 7.00 -9.94
N ARG A 146 -14.64 8.26 -10.37
CA ARG A 146 -15.49 9.22 -9.66
C ARG A 146 -16.97 8.82 -9.66
N PHE A 147 -17.46 8.24 -10.76
CA PHE A 147 -18.85 7.77 -10.87
C PHE A 147 -19.09 6.52 -10.01
N MET A 148 -18.14 5.57 -9.99
CA MET A 148 -18.20 4.39 -9.12
C MET A 148 -18.12 4.77 -7.64
N MET A 149 -17.26 5.71 -7.25
CA MET A 149 -17.19 6.20 -5.87
C MET A 149 -18.51 6.86 -5.41
N LYS A 150 -19.23 7.54 -6.30
CA LYS A 150 -20.55 8.13 -5.97
C LYS A 150 -21.67 7.11 -5.87
N ARG A 151 -21.63 6.00 -6.62
CA ARG A 151 -22.69 4.97 -6.62
C ARG A 151 -22.45 3.81 -5.64
N LEU A 152 -21.21 3.53 -5.28
CA LEU A 152 -20.83 2.49 -4.33
C LEU A 152 -20.57 3.07 -2.94
N GLY A 153 -21.40 3.98 -2.51
CA GLY A 153 -21.32 4.57 -1.18
C GLY A 153 -21.05 3.54 -0.09
N ASN A 154 -20.00 3.80 0.67
CA ASN A 154 -19.68 3.30 2.04
C ASN A 154 -19.57 1.80 2.34
N ASN A 155 -19.76 0.86 1.43
CA ASN A 155 -19.80 -0.56 1.77
C ASN A 155 -18.78 -1.46 1.06
N LEU A 156 -17.66 -0.93 0.54
CA LEU A 156 -16.55 -1.77 0.09
C LEU A 156 -15.37 -1.64 1.05
N PRO A 157 -15.08 -2.66 1.86
CA PRO A 157 -13.78 -2.78 2.52
C PRO A 157 -12.75 -3.13 1.44
N GLY A 158 -12.00 -2.14 0.92
CA GLY A 158 -10.97 -2.35 -0.09
C GLY A 158 -10.94 -1.36 -1.24
N GLY A 159 -11.55 -0.18 -1.11
CA GLY A 159 -11.50 0.88 -2.13
C GLY A 159 -10.07 1.38 -2.39
N MET A 160 -9.76 1.64 -3.66
CA MET A 160 -8.47 2.08 -4.24
C MET A 160 -7.89 3.37 -3.61
N GLY A 161 -8.57 3.98 -2.62
CA GLY A 161 -8.03 5.02 -1.76
C GLY A 161 -6.97 4.53 -0.79
N ASN A 162 -6.94 3.22 -0.48
CA ASN A 162 -5.93 2.62 0.42
C ASN A 162 -4.57 2.36 -0.25
N ALA A 163 -4.46 2.44 -1.57
CA ALA A 163 -3.17 2.27 -2.25
C ALA A 163 -2.18 3.41 -1.97
N MET A 164 -2.64 4.58 -1.54
CA MET A 164 -1.78 5.69 -1.09
C MET A 164 -1.61 5.78 0.43
N THR A 165 -2.26 4.87 1.18
CA THR A 165 -2.07 4.75 2.63
C THR A 165 -1.21 3.55 3.01
N PHE A 166 -0.42 3.00 2.09
CA PHE A 166 0.63 2.03 2.41
C PHE A 166 1.60 2.70 3.38
N GLY A 167 1.62 2.24 4.61
CA GLY A 167 2.51 2.75 5.66
C GLY A 167 1.82 3.34 6.88
N LYS A 168 0.48 3.45 6.92
CA LYS A 168 -0.18 3.74 8.19
C LYS A 168 -0.06 2.54 9.11
N ALA A 169 0.61 2.72 10.22
CA ALA A 169 0.67 1.72 11.26
C ALA A 169 -0.76 1.43 11.76
N ASN A 170 -1.21 0.17 11.66
CA ASN A 170 -2.39 -0.29 12.36
C ASN A 170 -2.04 -0.51 13.84
N ALA A 171 -1.59 0.55 14.51
CA ALA A 171 -1.34 0.50 15.93
C ALA A 171 -2.67 0.25 16.65
N LYS A 172 -2.69 -0.74 17.53
CA LYS A 172 -3.84 -0.99 18.39
C LYS A 172 -3.89 0.13 19.42
N VAL A 173 -4.86 1.02 19.27
CA VAL A 173 -5.07 2.14 20.19
C VAL A 173 -6.06 1.68 21.26
N TYR A 174 -5.62 1.67 22.50
CA TYR A 174 -6.51 1.47 23.64
C TYR A 174 -6.83 2.84 24.23
N VAL A 175 -8.08 3.27 24.10
CA VAL A 175 -8.56 4.54 24.69
C VAL A 175 -8.98 4.31 26.12
N GLU A 176 -9.00 5.35 26.93
CA GLU A 176 -9.33 5.33 28.36
C GLU A 176 -10.69 4.65 28.68
N GLU A 177 -11.69 4.76 27.80
CA GLU A 177 -12.99 4.08 27.91
C GLU A 177 -12.97 2.61 27.48
N ALA A 178 -12.04 2.25 26.59
CA ALA A 178 -11.73 0.89 26.18
C ALA A 178 -10.51 0.37 26.94
N SER A 179 -10.31 0.85 28.17
CA SER A 179 -9.14 0.63 29.02
C SER A 179 -8.57 -0.78 28.81
N THR A 180 -7.26 -0.92 28.93
CA THR A 180 -6.61 -2.24 28.99
C THR A 180 -7.29 -3.14 30.02
N GLY A 181 -8.12 -2.58 30.90
CA GLY A 181 -8.79 -3.27 31.99
C GLY A 181 -7.82 -3.91 32.97
N VAL A 182 -6.53 -3.68 32.81
CA VAL A 182 -5.42 -4.29 33.53
C VAL A 182 -4.77 -3.23 34.41
N SER A 183 -4.62 -3.56 35.70
CA SER A 183 -3.94 -2.73 36.68
C SER A 183 -2.76 -3.48 37.28
N PHE A 184 -1.96 -2.84 38.14
CA PHE A 184 -0.88 -3.51 38.87
C PHE A 184 -1.38 -4.62 39.82
N THR A 185 -2.65 -4.62 40.17
CA THR A 185 -3.26 -5.68 40.99
C THR A 185 -3.46 -7.01 40.24
N ASP A 186 -3.47 -6.93 38.89
CA ASP A 186 -3.59 -8.09 38.00
C ASP A 186 -2.22 -8.71 37.63
N VAL A 187 -1.14 -7.98 37.96
CA VAL A 187 0.24 -8.45 37.78
C VAL A 187 0.77 -8.91 39.11
N ALA A 188 1.05 -10.19 39.24
CA ALA A 188 1.63 -10.78 40.44
C ALA A 188 3.13 -11.05 40.27
N GLY A 189 3.90 -10.97 41.37
CA GLY A 189 5.26 -11.45 41.45
C GLY A 189 6.29 -10.69 40.62
N GLN A 190 6.14 -9.38 40.44
CA GLN A 190 7.08 -8.52 39.71
C GLN A 190 7.23 -7.19 40.50
N ASP A 191 7.44 -7.24 41.78
CA ASP A 191 7.31 -6.07 42.64
C ASP A 191 8.39 -5.01 42.35
N GLU A 192 9.63 -5.42 42.12
CA GLU A 192 10.72 -4.53 41.75
C GLU A 192 10.46 -3.83 40.36
N ALA A 193 9.95 -4.59 39.41
CA ALA A 193 9.60 -4.02 38.10
C ALA A 193 8.41 -3.06 38.20
N LYS A 194 7.41 -3.35 39.04
CA LYS A 194 6.29 -2.44 39.31
C LYS A 194 6.75 -1.15 39.98
N GLU A 195 7.62 -1.24 41.00
CA GLU A 195 8.16 -0.08 41.70
C GLU A 195 8.93 0.86 40.69
N ALA A 196 9.78 0.24 39.86
CA ALA A 196 10.49 0.97 38.83
C ALA A 196 9.58 1.65 37.80
N LEU A 197 8.44 1.04 37.49
CA LEU A 197 7.46 1.57 36.53
C LEU A 197 6.45 2.53 37.16
N MET A 198 6.28 2.49 38.51
CA MET A 198 5.42 3.44 39.21
C MET A 198 5.92 4.88 39.02
N GLU A 199 7.24 5.10 38.93
CA GLU A 199 7.79 6.42 38.64
C GLU A 199 7.31 6.96 37.28
N VAL A 200 7.08 6.07 36.29
CA VAL A 200 6.54 6.45 34.97
C VAL A 200 5.06 6.85 35.10
N VAL A 201 4.31 6.10 35.92
CA VAL A 201 2.90 6.42 36.21
C VAL A 201 2.78 7.75 36.92
N ASP A 202 3.58 7.97 37.95
CA ASP A 202 3.60 9.23 38.72
C ASP A 202 3.92 10.43 37.82
N PHE A 203 4.86 10.26 36.92
CA PHE A 203 5.16 11.32 35.96
C PHE A 203 4.01 11.64 35.00
N LEU A 204 3.36 10.62 34.47
CA LEU A 204 2.22 10.84 33.56
C LEU A 204 1.05 11.53 34.27
N HIS A 205 0.92 11.35 35.59
CA HIS A 205 -0.07 12.02 36.41
C HIS A 205 0.30 13.46 36.81
N GLU A 206 1.58 13.69 37.17
CA GLU A 206 2.08 14.96 37.71
C GLU A 206 3.33 15.47 36.98
N PRO A 207 3.28 15.73 35.66
CA PRO A 207 4.45 16.14 34.87
C PRO A 207 5.07 17.45 35.38
N ASP A 208 4.24 18.38 35.88
CA ASP A 208 4.71 19.68 36.38
C ASP A 208 5.58 19.58 37.63
N LYS A 209 5.36 18.59 38.47
CA LYS A 209 6.17 18.33 39.67
C LYS A 209 7.61 17.97 39.31
N TYR A 210 7.80 17.17 38.28
CA TYR A 210 9.12 16.78 37.78
C TYR A 210 9.81 17.92 37.03
N ALA A 211 9.04 18.70 36.27
CA ALA A 211 9.54 19.90 35.59
C ALA A 211 10.04 20.95 36.60
N ALA A 212 9.34 21.14 37.72
CA ALA A 212 9.70 22.12 38.75
C ALA A 212 11.04 21.84 39.43
N ILE A 213 11.42 20.55 39.56
CA ILE A 213 12.72 20.14 40.14
C ILE A 213 13.82 19.96 39.10
N GLY A 214 13.50 20.22 37.80
CA GLY A 214 14.47 20.06 36.71
C GLY A 214 14.82 18.60 36.37
N ALA A 215 14.02 17.63 36.85
CA ALA A 215 14.21 16.22 36.56
C ALA A 215 13.88 15.95 35.10
N LYS A 216 14.80 15.27 34.41
CA LYS A 216 14.56 14.78 33.05
C LYS A 216 14.10 13.33 33.14
N LEU A 217 12.90 13.07 32.61
CA LEU A 217 12.45 11.70 32.52
C LEU A 217 13.18 10.89 31.47
N PRO A 218 13.28 9.59 31.71
CA PRO A 218 13.68 8.69 30.64
C PRO A 218 12.66 8.78 29.50
N LYS A 219 13.11 9.00 28.28
CA LYS A 219 12.24 9.02 27.11
C LYS A 219 11.66 7.64 26.82
N GLY A 220 12.41 6.59 27.20
CA GLY A 220 12.01 5.23 26.97
C GLY A 220 12.52 4.27 28.03
N VAL A 221 11.70 3.28 28.33
CA VAL A 221 12.00 2.18 29.25
C VAL A 221 12.01 0.87 28.48
N LEU A 222 13.04 0.06 28.69
CA LEU A 222 13.20 -1.25 28.08
C LEU A 222 12.92 -2.35 29.11
N LEU A 223 11.86 -3.13 28.90
CA LEU A 223 11.54 -4.32 29.68
C LEU A 223 12.35 -5.50 29.15
N VAL A 224 13.16 -6.09 30.00
CA VAL A 224 14.11 -7.15 29.63
C VAL A 224 13.87 -8.39 30.46
N GLY A 225 13.71 -9.55 29.81
CA GLY A 225 13.57 -10.81 30.55
C GLY A 225 13.15 -11.97 29.67
N PRO A 226 13.13 -13.20 30.24
CA PRO A 226 12.71 -14.40 29.53
C PRO A 226 11.31 -14.32 28.94
N PRO A 227 10.96 -15.12 27.91
CA PRO A 227 9.60 -15.18 27.40
C PRO A 227 8.64 -15.68 28.49
N GLY A 228 7.38 -15.23 28.44
CA GLY A 228 6.35 -15.66 29.37
C GLY A 228 6.40 -15.01 30.76
N THR A 229 7.30 -14.07 31.03
CA THR A 229 7.41 -13.37 32.34
C THR A 229 6.40 -12.24 32.53
N GLY A 230 5.55 -11.92 31.52
CA GLY A 230 4.48 -10.94 31.65
C GLY A 230 4.86 -9.52 31.24
N LYS A 231 5.93 -9.29 30.43
CA LYS A 231 6.36 -7.95 29.98
C LYS A 231 5.24 -7.15 29.30
N THR A 232 4.52 -7.76 28.39
CA THR A 232 3.38 -7.14 27.69
C THR A 232 2.22 -6.85 28.65
N LEU A 233 1.96 -7.74 29.61
CA LEU A 233 0.94 -7.54 30.64
C LEU A 233 1.32 -6.36 31.56
N LEU A 234 2.59 -6.28 31.95
CA LEU A 234 3.12 -5.20 32.78
C LEU A 234 3.02 -3.83 32.08
N ALA A 235 3.35 -3.78 30.78
CA ALA A 235 3.19 -2.55 29.99
C ALA A 235 1.72 -2.09 29.91
N LYS A 236 0.79 -3.04 29.76
CA LYS A 236 -0.65 -2.75 29.80
C LYS A 236 -1.09 -2.25 31.18
N ALA A 237 -0.56 -2.83 32.24
CA ALA A 237 -0.87 -2.43 33.60
C ALA A 237 -0.39 -0.99 33.89
N VAL A 238 0.79 -0.60 33.41
CA VAL A 238 1.29 0.79 33.51
C VAL A 238 0.31 1.76 32.84
N ALA A 239 -0.18 1.44 31.65
CA ALA A 239 -1.12 2.30 30.95
C ALA A 239 -2.49 2.38 31.65
N GLY A 240 -2.97 1.25 32.19
CA GLY A 240 -4.22 1.21 32.95
C GLY A 240 -4.12 1.98 34.26
N GLU A 241 -2.98 1.90 34.96
CA GLU A 241 -2.73 2.64 36.19
C GLU A 241 -2.59 4.15 35.90
N ALA A 242 -1.86 4.52 34.86
CA ALA A 242 -1.70 5.91 34.43
C ALA A 242 -2.97 6.50 33.80
N LYS A 243 -3.94 5.70 33.43
CA LYS A 243 -5.19 6.09 32.74
C LYS A 243 -4.96 6.91 31.48
N VAL A 244 -3.94 6.54 30.70
CA VAL A 244 -3.58 7.19 29.44
C VAL A 244 -3.79 6.25 28.26
N PRO A 245 -3.96 6.77 27.02
CA PRO A 245 -4.02 5.98 25.81
C PRO A 245 -2.79 5.07 25.66
N PHE A 246 -3.02 3.85 25.18
CA PHE A 246 -2.00 2.84 25.00
C PHE A 246 -1.90 2.41 23.54
N PHE A 247 -0.76 2.68 22.91
CA PHE A 247 -0.45 2.26 21.55
C PHE A 247 0.44 1.02 21.61
N SER A 248 -0.04 -0.12 21.18
CA SER A 248 0.73 -1.36 21.18
C SER A 248 1.00 -1.83 19.75
N ILE A 249 2.27 -2.14 19.47
CA ILE A 249 2.71 -2.68 18.20
C ILE A 249 3.81 -3.71 18.42
N SER A 250 3.84 -4.77 17.59
CA SER A 250 4.97 -5.70 17.58
C SER A 250 6.09 -5.17 16.68
N GLY A 251 7.35 -5.33 17.10
CA GLY A 251 8.51 -5.02 16.26
C GLY A 251 8.49 -5.75 14.91
N SER A 252 7.90 -6.93 14.85
CA SER A 252 7.71 -7.68 13.61
C SER A 252 6.76 -7.01 12.62
N GLU A 253 5.80 -6.20 13.08
CA GLU A 253 4.88 -5.45 12.22
C GLU A 253 5.54 -4.31 11.45
N PHE A 254 6.73 -3.90 11.86
CA PHE A 254 7.54 -2.93 11.12
C PHE A 254 8.38 -3.56 10.01
N VAL A 255 8.57 -4.90 10.04
CA VAL A 255 9.35 -5.60 9.01
C VAL A 255 8.44 -5.90 7.83
N GLU A 256 8.65 -5.19 6.73
CA GLU A 256 7.83 -5.29 5.52
C GLU A 256 8.66 -5.75 4.32
N MET A 257 8.00 -6.26 3.28
CA MET A 257 8.68 -6.68 2.05
C MET A 257 9.14 -5.50 1.18
N PHE A 258 8.56 -4.32 1.38
CA PHE A 258 8.85 -3.14 0.57
C PHE A 258 9.67 -2.12 1.36
N VAL A 259 10.80 -1.71 0.80
CA VAL A 259 11.72 -0.74 1.40
C VAL A 259 11.00 0.59 1.71
N GLY A 260 11.16 1.06 2.94
CA GLY A 260 10.59 2.32 3.40
C GLY A 260 9.20 2.24 4.03
N MET A 261 8.49 1.11 3.95
CA MET A 261 7.18 0.96 4.57
C MET A 261 7.28 0.88 6.10
N GLY A 262 8.25 0.18 6.65
CA GLY A 262 8.50 0.13 8.08
C GLY A 262 8.80 1.51 8.65
N ALA A 263 9.66 2.28 7.97
CA ALA A 263 9.96 3.66 8.37
C ALA A 263 8.72 4.58 8.31
N ALA A 264 7.83 4.38 7.35
CA ALA A 264 6.57 5.13 7.27
C ALA A 264 5.63 4.80 8.44
N LYS A 265 5.53 3.52 8.84
CA LYS A 265 4.76 3.08 10.01
C LYS A 265 5.28 3.70 11.31
N VAL A 266 6.61 3.76 11.47
CA VAL A 266 7.23 4.42 12.62
C VAL A 266 6.82 5.89 12.70
N ARG A 267 6.95 6.65 11.61
CA ARG A 267 6.52 8.05 11.57
C ARG A 267 5.04 8.24 11.91
N ASP A 268 4.18 7.39 11.36
CA ASP A 268 2.74 7.47 11.62
C ASP A 268 2.40 7.16 13.08
N LEU A 269 3.05 6.16 13.68
CA LEU A 269 2.91 5.82 15.09
C LEU A 269 3.28 7.01 16.00
N PHE A 270 4.46 7.63 15.80
CA PHE A 270 4.89 8.77 16.60
C PHE A 270 4.02 10.01 16.39
N LYS A 271 3.52 10.21 15.17
CA LYS A 271 2.55 11.27 14.88
C LYS A 271 1.25 11.07 15.65
N GLN A 272 0.69 9.85 15.61
CA GLN A 272 -0.54 9.52 16.35
C GLN A 272 -0.35 9.65 17.86
N ALA A 273 0.79 9.19 18.38
CA ALA A 273 1.14 9.35 19.80
C ALA A 273 1.23 10.82 20.20
N GLY A 274 1.85 11.66 19.36
CA GLY A 274 1.93 13.10 19.61
C GLY A 274 0.56 13.82 19.59
N GLU A 275 -0.37 13.35 18.77
CA GLU A 275 -1.75 13.87 18.71
C GLU A 275 -2.61 13.45 19.92
N LYS A 276 -2.23 12.35 20.59
CA LYS A 276 -2.96 11.74 21.71
C LYS A 276 -2.25 11.86 23.06
N ALA A 277 -1.23 12.69 23.13
CA ALA A 277 -0.47 12.89 24.37
C ALA A 277 -1.34 13.51 25.49
N PRO A 278 -1.20 13.09 26.76
CA PRO A 278 -0.26 12.11 27.26
C PRO A 278 -0.65 10.67 26.89
N CYS A 279 0.33 9.84 26.53
CA CYS A 279 0.09 8.43 26.14
C CYS A 279 1.32 7.55 26.34
N ILE A 280 1.12 6.24 26.27
CA ILE A 280 2.19 5.24 26.27
C ILE A 280 2.24 4.55 24.89
N VAL A 281 3.44 4.50 24.30
CA VAL A 281 3.73 3.71 23.09
C VAL A 281 4.53 2.47 23.52
N PHE A 282 3.99 1.30 23.24
CA PHE A 282 4.63 0.03 23.57
C PHE A 282 5.04 -0.71 22.30
N ILE A 283 6.32 -1.07 22.22
CA ILE A 283 6.89 -1.87 21.12
C ILE A 283 7.30 -3.22 21.69
N ASP A 284 6.52 -4.26 21.39
CA ASP A 284 6.89 -5.62 21.79
C ASP A 284 7.91 -6.21 20.81
N GLU A 285 8.75 -7.13 21.28
CA GLU A 285 9.77 -7.78 20.46
C GLU A 285 10.63 -6.79 19.64
N ILE A 286 11.11 -5.73 20.28
CA ILE A 286 11.89 -4.67 19.60
C ILE A 286 13.15 -5.20 18.89
N ASP A 287 13.65 -6.36 19.31
CA ASP A 287 14.78 -7.05 18.67
C ASP A 287 14.47 -7.49 17.22
N ALA A 288 13.21 -7.53 16.80
CA ALA A 288 12.85 -7.78 15.39
C ALA A 288 13.41 -6.70 14.45
N ILE A 289 13.46 -5.43 14.92
CA ILE A 289 13.99 -4.29 14.14
C ILE A 289 15.32 -3.78 14.69
N GLY A 290 15.56 -3.96 15.97
CA GLY A 290 16.70 -3.39 16.70
C GLY A 290 17.95 -4.26 16.75
N LYS A 291 18.07 -5.30 15.94
CA LYS A 291 19.21 -6.23 15.96
C LYS A 291 20.51 -5.57 15.49
N LYS A 292 21.64 -5.89 16.15
CA LYS A 292 23.00 -5.47 15.73
C LYS A 292 23.27 -5.87 14.28
N ARG A 293 24.11 -5.04 13.62
CA ARG A 293 24.61 -5.32 12.27
C ARG A 293 25.51 -6.55 12.29
N ASP A 294 25.14 -7.57 11.55
CA ASP A 294 26.06 -8.69 11.27
C ASP A 294 26.99 -8.29 10.12
N ALA A 295 28.30 -8.30 10.34
CA ALA A 295 29.34 -7.83 9.42
C ALA A 295 29.46 -8.64 8.09
N GLY A 296 28.55 -9.55 7.79
CA GLY A 296 28.69 -10.53 6.67
C GLY A 296 27.44 -10.79 5.83
N GLY A 297 26.32 -10.08 6.02
CA GLY A 297 25.07 -10.40 5.31
C GLY A 297 24.81 -9.52 4.08
N TYR A 298 24.97 -10.08 2.89
CA TYR A 298 24.51 -9.48 1.63
C TYR A 298 22.98 -9.50 1.55
N GLY A 299 22.33 -8.33 1.44
CA GLY A 299 21.08 -8.15 0.69
C GLY A 299 19.73 -8.25 1.41
N GLY A 300 19.64 -8.40 2.76
CA GLY A 300 18.33 -8.54 3.42
C GLY A 300 18.06 -7.56 4.56
N ASN A 301 18.98 -6.68 4.87
CA ASN A 301 18.95 -5.85 6.08
C ASN A 301 18.57 -4.37 5.84
N ASP A 302 18.49 -3.91 4.59
CA ASP A 302 18.33 -2.49 4.26
C ASP A 302 17.03 -1.91 4.84
N GLU A 303 15.93 -2.66 4.78
CA GLU A 303 14.64 -2.20 5.30
C GLU A 303 14.61 -2.12 6.82
N ARG A 304 15.15 -3.16 7.50
CA ARG A 304 15.24 -3.16 8.97
C ARG A 304 16.13 -2.03 9.46
N GLU A 305 17.26 -1.81 8.80
CA GLU A 305 18.19 -0.72 9.13
C GLU A 305 17.53 0.65 8.91
N GLN A 306 16.82 0.83 7.80
CA GLN A 306 16.07 2.06 7.53
C GLN A 306 14.98 2.30 8.59
N THR A 307 14.27 1.27 8.98
CA THR A 307 13.23 1.33 10.01
C THR A 307 13.83 1.65 11.38
N LEU A 308 14.95 1.00 11.75
CA LEU A 308 15.67 1.31 12.97
C LEU A 308 16.18 2.75 12.99
N ASN A 309 16.80 3.22 11.91
CA ASN A 309 17.28 4.59 11.81
C ASN A 309 16.13 5.60 11.92
N GLN A 310 14.97 5.30 11.35
CA GLN A 310 13.78 6.14 11.50
C GLN A 310 13.29 6.15 12.96
N LEU A 311 13.24 4.98 13.63
CA LEU A 311 12.86 4.90 15.04
C LEU A 311 13.79 5.75 15.91
N LEU A 312 15.12 5.65 15.70
CA LEU A 312 16.10 6.45 16.41
C LEU A 312 15.92 7.97 16.15
N ALA A 313 15.62 8.35 14.91
CA ALA A 313 15.38 9.75 14.54
C ALA A 313 14.10 10.30 15.20
N GLU A 314 13.01 9.51 15.23
CA GLU A 314 11.77 9.91 15.91
C GLU A 314 11.99 10.04 17.43
N MET A 315 12.71 9.10 18.06
CA MET A 315 13.04 9.17 19.49
C MET A 315 13.88 10.39 19.83
N ASP A 316 14.86 10.74 19.00
CA ASP A 316 15.72 11.91 19.21
C ASP A 316 14.95 13.23 19.02
N GLY A 317 14.08 13.28 18.01
CA GLY A 317 13.23 14.44 17.69
C GLY A 317 12.01 14.60 18.62
N PHE A 318 11.78 13.62 19.47
CA PHE A 318 10.61 13.57 20.32
C PHE A 318 10.76 14.42 21.59
N ASP A 319 9.74 15.23 21.86
CA ASP A 319 9.66 16.09 23.04
C ASP A 319 8.97 15.34 24.20
N SER A 320 9.76 14.85 25.15
CA SER A 320 9.25 14.15 26.34
C SER A 320 8.35 15.03 27.24
N SER A 321 8.43 16.35 27.11
CA SER A 321 7.59 17.27 27.89
C SER A 321 6.10 17.16 27.54
N LYS A 322 5.76 16.58 26.37
CA LYS A 322 4.38 16.35 25.95
C LYS A 322 3.71 15.16 26.65
N GLY A 323 4.40 14.44 27.54
CA GLY A 323 3.83 13.34 28.29
C GLY A 323 3.69 12.03 27.48
N VAL A 324 4.49 11.82 26.43
CA VAL A 324 4.55 10.52 25.75
C VAL A 324 5.73 9.73 26.28
N VAL A 325 5.47 8.49 26.68
CA VAL A 325 6.48 7.55 27.19
C VAL A 325 6.56 6.35 26.26
N LEU A 326 7.79 5.99 25.89
CA LEU A 326 8.07 4.79 25.10
C LEU A 326 8.39 3.61 26.03
N LEU A 327 7.66 2.53 25.90
CA LEU A 327 8.00 1.25 26.51
C LEU A 327 8.38 0.28 25.39
N ALA A 328 9.44 -0.51 25.59
CA ALA A 328 9.75 -1.60 24.68
C ALA A 328 10.01 -2.88 25.46
N ALA A 329 9.79 -4.03 24.83
CA ALA A 329 10.09 -5.33 25.43
C ALA A 329 11.01 -6.15 24.52
N THR A 330 11.93 -6.88 25.14
CA THR A 330 12.78 -7.85 24.45
C THR A 330 13.11 -9.04 25.33
N ASN A 331 13.25 -10.20 24.69
CA ASN A 331 13.76 -11.42 25.34
C ASN A 331 15.29 -11.55 25.18
N ARG A 332 15.91 -10.70 24.30
CA ARG A 332 17.32 -10.82 23.90
C ARG A 332 18.02 -9.46 23.88
N PRO A 333 18.26 -8.88 25.08
CA PRO A 333 18.86 -7.54 25.15
C PRO A 333 20.27 -7.47 24.53
N GLU A 334 21.01 -8.58 24.52
CA GLU A 334 22.35 -8.69 23.95
C GLU A 334 22.36 -8.57 22.41
N SER A 335 21.24 -8.85 21.77
CA SER A 335 21.08 -8.76 20.32
C SER A 335 20.80 -7.32 19.83
N LEU A 336 20.41 -6.41 20.75
CA LEU A 336 20.02 -5.06 20.41
C LEU A 336 21.21 -4.18 19.99
N ASP A 337 20.96 -3.28 19.02
CA ASP A 337 21.92 -2.25 18.63
C ASP A 337 22.16 -1.29 19.82
N PRO A 338 23.43 -1.06 20.19
CA PRO A 338 23.79 -0.15 21.29
C PRO A 338 23.22 1.26 21.14
N ALA A 339 22.92 1.69 19.91
CA ALA A 339 22.33 2.99 19.63
C ALA A 339 20.94 3.17 20.27
N LEU A 340 20.15 2.10 20.40
CA LEU A 340 18.85 2.13 21.07
C LEU A 340 18.95 2.42 22.58
N MET A 341 20.09 2.08 23.21
CA MET A 341 20.30 2.17 24.64
C MET A 341 21.10 3.40 25.05
N ARG A 342 21.30 4.36 24.15
CA ARG A 342 21.96 5.63 24.48
C ARG A 342 21.05 6.54 25.29
N PRO A 343 21.62 7.43 26.15
CA PRO A 343 20.85 8.43 26.86
C PRO A 343 19.93 9.23 25.93
N GLY A 344 18.68 9.42 26.36
CA GLY A 344 17.64 10.06 25.56
C GLY A 344 16.84 9.13 24.65
N ARG A 345 17.07 7.80 24.75
CA ARG A 345 16.34 6.73 24.06
C ARG A 345 15.82 5.73 25.09
N PHE A 346 16.08 4.42 24.94
CA PHE A 346 15.79 3.44 25.99
C PHE A 346 16.91 3.43 27.03
N ASP A 347 17.00 4.49 27.80
CA ASP A 347 18.06 4.72 28.77
C ASP A 347 17.81 4.05 30.12
N ARG A 348 16.55 3.64 30.38
CA ARG A 348 16.19 2.88 31.57
C ARG A 348 15.88 1.43 31.21
N ARG A 349 16.50 0.48 31.93
CA ARG A 349 16.23 -0.94 31.79
C ARG A 349 15.53 -1.44 33.04
N VAL A 350 14.42 -2.14 32.84
CA VAL A 350 13.67 -2.79 33.92
C VAL A 350 13.72 -4.29 33.69
N PRO A 351 14.42 -5.05 34.55
CA PRO A 351 14.43 -6.50 34.46
C PRO A 351 13.05 -7.05 34.88
N VAL A 352 12.54 -8.01 34.10
CA VAL A 352 11.31 -8.76 34.37
C VAL A 352 11.70 -10.22 34.42
N GLU A 353 12.11 -10.65 35.59
CA GLU A 353 12.71 -11.95 35.80
C GLU A 353 11.65 -13.07 35.97
N LEU A 354 12.10 -14.32 36.02
CA LEU A 354 11.23 -15.44 36.41
C LEU A 354 10.78 -15.24 37.88
N PRO A 355 9.50 -15.57 38.18
CA PRO A 355 8.97 -15.34 39.50
C PRO A 355 9.66 -16.21 40.54
N ASP A 356 9.92 -15.63 41.73
CA ASP A 356 10.35 -16.37 42.91
C ASP A 356 9.21 -17.25 43.48
N LEU A 357 9.43 -17.91 44.58
CA LEU A 357 8.41 -18.81 45.19
C LEU A 357 7.12 -18.05 45.53
N GLN A 358 7.23 -16.87 46.11
CA GLN A 358 6.08 -16.07 46.52
C GLN A 358 5.35 -15.52 45.29
N GLY A 359 6.11 -15.07 44.30
CA GLY A 359 5.58 -14.62 43.00
C GLY A 359 4.82 -15.74 42.27
N ARG A 360 5.35 -16.95 42.24
CA ARG A 360 4.64 -18.09 41.61
C ARG A 360 3.32 -18.40 42.32
N GLU A 361 3.32 -18.41 43.64
CA GLU A 361 2.10 -18.60 44.41
C GLU A 361 1.07 -17.49 44.13
N ALA A 362 1.54 -16.23 44.08
CA ALA A 362 0.67 -15.11 43.79
C ALA A 362 0.10 -15.16 42.34
N ILE A 363 0.92 -15.56 41.36
CA ILE A 363 0.49 -15.74 39.96
C ILE A 363 -0.57 -16.83 39.84
N LEU A 364 -0.34 -18.00 40.47
CA LEU A 364 -1.30 -19.08 40.48
C LEU A 364 -2.64 -18.64 41.09
N LYS A 365 -2.61 -17.89 42.20
CA LYS A 365 -3.83 -17.37 42.84
C LYS A 365 -4.56 -16.36 41.93
N VAL A 366 -3.83 -15.51 41.20
CA VAL A 366 -4.45 -14.52 40.26
C VAL A 366 -5.16 -15.26 39.15
N HIS A 367 -4.53 -16.25 38.53
CA HIS A 367 -5.15 -17.02 37.43
C HIS A 367 -6.29 -17.90 37.96
N GLY A 368 -6.18 -18.41 39.22
CA GLY A 368 -7.22 -19.18 39.87
C GLY A 368 -8.51 -18.43 40.20
N ARG A 369 -8.51 -17.09 40.18
CA ARG A 369 -9.71 -16.26 40.46
C ARG A 369 -10.86 -16.50 39.47
N HIS A 370 -10.55 -16.92 38.26
CA HIS A 370 -11.52 -17.09 37.18
C HIS A 370 -11.91 -18.56 36.93
N VAL A 371 -11.39 -19.48 37.73
CA VAL A 371 -11.61 -20.92 37.60
C VAL A 371 -12.27 -21.44 38.89
N HIS A 372 -13.19 -22.39 38.76
CA HIS A 372 -13.74 -23.08 39.91
C HIS A 372 -12.71 -24.09 40.46
N ILE A 373 -12.10 -23.71 41.57
CA ILE A 373 -11.02 -24.48 42.19
C ILE A 373 -11.53 -25.04 43.51
N ASP A 374 -11.17 -26.28 43.84
CA ASP A 374 -11.48 -26.90 45.10
C ASP A 374 -10.80 -26.17 46.27
N ALA A 375 -11.47 -26.12 47.41
CA ALA A 375 -10.96 -25.44 48.61
C ALA A 375 -9.69 -26.09 49.18
N ASP A 376 -9.43 -27.36 48.85
CA ASP A 376 -8.29 -28.14 49.35
C ASP A 376 -7.00 -27.94 48.56
N VAL A 377 -6.98 -27.10 47.55
CA VAL A 377 -5.78 -26.87 46.70
C VAL A 377 -4.70 -26.11 47.48
N ASP A 378 -3.54 -26.77 47.68
CA ASP A 378 -2.36 -26.16 48.29
C ASP A 378 -1.52 -25.42 47.21
N TRP A 379 -1.80 -24.13 47.04
CA TRP A 379 -1.06 -23.23 46.12
C TRP A 379 0.44 -23.17 46.39
N SER A 380 0.83 -23.29 47.69
CA SER A 380 2.23 -23.26 48.08
C SER A 380 2.96 -24.53 47.65
N ALA A 381 2.29 -25.71 47.74
CA ALA A 381 2.85 -26.95 47.23
C ALA A 381 3.05 -26.91 45.72
N ILE A 382 2.07 -26.40 44.96
CA ILE A 382 2.17 -26.24 43.52
C ILE A 382 3.30 -25.26 43.18
N ALA A 383 3.39 -24.11 43.85
CA ALA A 383 4.45 -23.14 43.65
C ALA A 383 5.86 -23.69 43.92
N ARG A 384 6.00 -24.60 44.91
CA ARG A 384 7.27 -25.30 45.17
C ARG A 384 7.62 -26.30 44.06
N SER A 385 6.65 -27.02 43.53
CA SER A 385 6.88 -28.01 42.47
C SER A 385 7.16 -27.38 41.09
N THR A 386 6.81 -26.11 40.89
CA THR A 386 6.95 -25.37 39.62
C THR A 386 8.15 -24.44 39.65
N ALA A 387 9.24 -24.80 40.29
CA ALA A 387 10.46 -23.99 40.35
C ALA A 387 10.99 -23.72 38.94
N GLY A 388 11.25 -22.45 38.61
CA GLY A 388 11.74 -22.00 37.29
C GLY A 388 10.65 -21.80 36.25
N ALA A 389 9.38 -22.05 36.57
CA ALA A 389 8.28 -21.79 35.65
C ALA A 389 8.05 -20.28 35.45
N SER A 390 7.76 -19.90 34.21
CA SER A 390 7.33 -18.56 33.83
C SER A 390 5.86 -18.31 34.19
N GLY A 391 5.43 -17.04 34.18
CA GLY A 391 4.04 -16.69 34.43
C GLY A 391 3.05 -17.35 33.45
N ALA A 392 3.45 -17.48 32.19
CA ALA A 392 2.63 -18.14 31.17
C ALA A 392 2.49 -19.64 31.39
N GLU A 393 3.55 -20.32 31.84
CA GLU A 393 3.50 -21.73 32.18
C GLU A 393 2.63 -21.97 33.43
N LEU A 394 2.71 -21.08 34.42
CA LEU A 394 1.84 -21.15 35.61
C LEU A 394 0.36 -20.92 35.26
N ALA A 395 0.07 -20.04 34.34
CA ALA A 395 -1.28 -19.84 33.80
C ALA A 395 -1.83 -21.11 33.13
N ASN A 396 -0.99 -21.82 32.36
CA ASN A 396 -1.38 -23.09 31.74
C ASN A 396 -1.67 -24.17 32.78
N ILE A 397 -0.86 -24.28 33.85
CA ILE A 397 -1.08 -25.23 34.92
C ILE A 397 -2.46 -25.04 35.60
N VAL A 398 -2.92 -23.79 35.70
CA VAL A 398 -4.25 -23.50 36.27
C VAL A 398 -5.38 -23.89 35.32
N ASN A 399 -5.13 -23.91 34.00
CA ASN A 399 -6.13 -24.28 33.01
C ASN A 399 -6.21 -25.80 32.73
N GLU A 400 -5.18 -26.56 33.06
CA GLU A 400 -5.16 -28.05 32.97
C GLU A 400 -5.79 -28.70 34.21
#